data_a8a952d7a2a57851541811a4b0f72a03
#
_entry.id   a8a952d7a2a57851541811a4b0f72a03
#
_cell.length_a   1.000
_cell.length_b   1.000
_cell.length_c   1.000
_cell.angle_alpha   90.00
_cell.angle_beta   90.00
_cell.angle_gamma   90.00
#
_symmetry.space_group_name_H-M   'P 1'
#
loop_
_entity.id
_entity.type
_entity.pdbx_description
1 polymer ?
#
loop_
_entity_poly.entity_id
_entity_poly.type
_entity_poly.pdbx_seq_one_letter_code
_entity_poly.pdbx_strand_id
1 'polypeptide(L)'
;MKKKFVGVVIAMAGLLCSCNQLQQKGQDTQSSEFENWIQRMTQGTSDQEAEGVELERWNVMEDSITILKRLQKWETYVEEHPKDEMGWRNLYEARIFCSDFVPDYTSEANGKEFMARVKKAIPDTYTYYLLAMETCYDWAKSRKYGEEALKRLPERPLKEDYDKWCWFLYEKGGKRLDDMLTRYYESGLFPADVLYYHYNEMQGMEEGGIYLGDNEGELIPKKMIQVVFGLHKDKVLANRNGDWGTIWNQCKVPWPDDKWVSALPKYDESDPARDWYVGNLMILDWIGKHSKHPVYYAAYAPALHRKNMPREILKNLYNEGLLVRYSSKPYDNMAVACRNVEERYLLDYLYLPFVPAPQENEHYHSDGSWDVRNTVVLLQGLLPHYKKYNPERCHWLSGLLLKTIEQRSKQGAHTKDFLSDLEPDIRSYHEATKFVEP
;
A
#
# COMPACT_ATOMS: atom_id res chain seq x y z
N MET A 1 -2.80 -12.00 -33.58
CA MET A 1 -3.14 -11.30 -32.34
C MET A 1 -2.26 -10.10 -32.03
N LYS A 2 -0.94 -10.12 -32.28
CA LYS A 2 0.00 -8.99 -31.99
C LYS A 2 -0.34 -7.64 -32.64
N LYS A 3 -1.00 -7.60 -33.80
CA LYS A 3 -1.35 -6.33 -34.51
C LYS A 3 -2.56 -5.58 -33.90
N LYS A 4 -3.45 -6.25 -33.16
CA LYS A 4 -4.62 -5.59 -32.54
C LYS A 4 -4.25 -4.91 -31.20
N PHE A 5 -3.21 -5.39 -30.52
CA PHE A 5 -2.75 -4.82 -29.24
C PHE A 5 -2.04 -3.47 -29.44
N VAL A 6 -1.24 -3.35 -30.51
CA VAL A 6 -0.56 -2.09 -30.85
C VAL A 6 -1.54 -0.96 -31.14
N GLY A 7 -2.69 -1.27 -31.78
CA GLY A 7 -3.71 -0.26 -32.09
C GLY A 7 -4.42 0.29 -30.82
N VAL A 8 -4.56 -0.52 -29.76
CA VAL A 8 -5.19 -0.10 -28.51
C VAL A 8 -4.25 0.77 -27.69
N VAL A 9 -2.94 0.47 -27.69
CA VAL A 9 -1.92 1.27 -27.00
C VAL A 9 -1.79 2.66 -27.61
N ILE A 10 -1.83 2.77 -28.96
CA ILE A 10 -1.76 4.06 -29.67
C ILE A 10 -3.04 4.87 -29.44
N ALA A 11 -4.21 4.23 -29.35
CA ALA A 11 -5.47 4.92 -29.04
C ALA A 11 -5.51 5.43 -27.58
N MET A 12 -4.89 4.71 -26.64
CA MET A 12 -4.78 5.14 -25.24
C MET A 12 -3.80 6.31 -25.07
N ALA A 13 -2.67 6.29 -25.77
CA ALA A 13 -1.74 7.42 -25.78
C ALA A 13 -2.40 8.69 -26.36
N GLY A 14 -3.27 8.55 -27.35
CA GLY A 14 -4.02 9.66 -27.93
C GLY A 14 -5.09 10.23 -27.02
N LEU A 15 -5.71 9.41 -26.16
CA LEU A 15 -6.69 9.85 -25.14
C LEU A 15 -6.02 10.58 -23.97
N LEU A 16 -4.83 10.14 -23.57
CA LEU A 16 -4.03 10.82 -22.54
C LEU A 16 -3.61 12.23 -23.01
N CYS A 17 -3.27 12.40 -24.27
CA CYS A 17 -2.95 13.72 -24.84
C CYS A 17 -4.13 14.70 -24.89
N SER A 18 -5.35 14.22 -25.06
CA SER A 18 -6.53 15.11 -25.18
C SER A 18 -7.05 15.63 -23.83
N CYS A 19 -6.85 14.89 -22.73
CA CYS A 19 -7.16 15.39 -21.38
C CYS A 19 -6.11 16.38 -20.86
N ASN A 20 -4.84 16.26 -21.32
CA ASN A 20 -3.74 17.12 -20.90
C ASN A 20 -3.83 18.57 -21.40
N GLN A 21 -4.59 18.85 -22.46
CA GLN A 21 -4.68 20.23 -22.99
C GLN A 21 -5.34 21.24 -22.05
N LEU A 22 -6.06 20.78 -21.02
CA LEU A 22 -6.64 21.65 -19.99
C LEU A 22 -5.75 21.82 -18.74
N GLN A 23 -4.71 21.02 -18.58
CA GLN A 23 -3.80 21.05 -17.43
C GLN A 23 -2.39 21.62 -17.72
N GLN A 24 -2.07 21.89 -18.97
CA GLN A 24 -0.72 22.24 -19.41
C GLN A 24 -0.35 23.71 -19.23
N LYS A 25 -0.04 24.17 -18.04
CA LYS A 25 0.80 25.39 -17.87
C LYS A 25 1.86 25.33 -16.78
N GLY A 26 2.22 24.18 -16.26
CA GLY A 26 3.24 24.12 -15.20
C GLY A 26 3.98 22.82 -14.97
N GLN A 27 3.73 21.75 -15.73
CA GLN A 27 4.21 20.39 -15.41
C GLN A 27 4.97 19.65 -16.52
N ASP A 28 5.39 20.32 -17.58
CA ASP A 28 5.78 19.68 -18.87
C ASP A 28 7.03 18.79 -18.86
N THR A 29 7.83 18.74 -17.82
CA THR A 29 9.02 17.87 -17.77
C THR A 29 8.91 16.66 -16.83
N GLN A 30 8.07 16.72 -15.80
CA GLN A 30 7.93 15.64 -14.83
C GLN A 30 6.90 14.58 -15.24
N SER A 31 5.89 14.94 -16.04
CA SER A 31 4.87 14.01 -16.51
C SER A 31 5.40 13.03 -17.56
N SER A 32 6.37 13.42 -18.37
CA SER A 32 6.89 12.58 -19.46
C SER A 32 7.65 11.35 -19.01
N GLU A 33 8.37 11.38 -17.88
CA GLU A 33 9.05 10.21 -17.34
C GLU A 33 8.08 9.22 -16.71
N PHE A 34 7.04 9.73 -16.06
CA PHE A 34 5.98 8.92 -15.48
C PHE A 34 5.09 8.28 -16.56
N GLU A 35 4.76 9.00 -17.64
CA GLU A 35 4.05 8.48 -18.81
C GLU A 35 4.86 7.41 -19.57
N ASN A 36 6.16 7.58 -19.72
CA ASN A 36 7.05 6.58 -20.27
C ASN A 36 7.13 5.31 -19.42
N TRP A 37 6.99 5.43 -18.10
CA TRP A 37 6.90 4.30 -17.21
C TRP A 37 5.59 3.52 -17.38
N ILE A 38 4.43 4.21 -17.46
CA ILE A 38 3.13 3.58 -17.76
C ILE A 38 3.23 2.72 -19.01
N GLN A 39 3.84 3.28 -20.06
CA GLN A 39 3.98 2.61 -21.34
C GLN A 39 4.80 1.31 -21.23
N ARG A 40 5.84 1.29 -20.37
CA ARG A 40 6.62 0.07 -20.10
C ARG A 40 5.85 -0.97 -19.31
N MET A 41 5.09 -0.57 -18.29
CA MET A 41 4.28 -1.47 -17.45
C MET A 41 3.08 -2.06 -18.20
N THR A 42 2.56 -1.37 -19.23
CA THR A 42 1.48 -1.89 -20.08
C THR A 42 1.99 -2.85 -21.17
N GLN A 43 3.30 -2.92 -21.39
CA GLN A 43 3.89 -3.82 -22.42
C GLN A 43 4.08 -5.27 -21.95
N GLY A 44 3.75 -5.57 -20.67
CA GLY A 44 3.77 -6.92 -20.11
C GLY A 44 5.19 -7.51 -20.03
N THR A 45 5.58 -7.90 -18.83
CA THR A 45 6.66 -8.88 -18.71
C THR A 45 6.17 -10.16 -19.36
N SER A 46 6.90 -10.63 -20.37
CA SER A 46 6.59 -11.89 -21.06
C SER A 46 6.44 -13.01 -20.04
N ASP A 47 5.34 -13.77 -20.16
CA ASP A 47 5.17 -15.07 -19.52
C ASP A 47 6.43 -15.91 -19.76
N GLN A 48 7.35 -15.90 -18.82
CA GLN A 48 8.35 -16.94 -18.70
C GLN A 48 7.75 -17.93 -17.73
N GLU A 49 7.23 -19.03 -18.27
CA GLU A 49 6.94 -20.23 -17.50
C GLU A 49 8.19 -20.57 -16.67
N ALA A 50 8.10 -20.39 -15.36
CA ALA A 50 9.12 -20.88 -14.46
C ALA A 50 9.00 -22.41 -14.43
N GLU A 51 10.00 -23.10 -14.94
CA GLU A 51 10.15 -24.53 -14.68
C GLU A 51 10.45 -24.71 -13.17
N GLY A 52 9.43 -25.06 -12.39
CA GLY A 52 9.57 -25.28 -10.96
C GLY A 52 8.27 -25.17 -10.19
N VAL A 53 8.31 -25.50 -8.91
CA VAL A 53 7.20 -25.28 -7.99
C VAL A 53 7.09 -23.81 -7.67
N GLU A 54 5.95 -23.22 -7.91
CA GLU A 54 5.65 -21.84 -7.57
C GLU A 54 5.26 -21.69 -6.09
N LEU A 55 5.37 -20.47 -5.56
CA LEU A 55 4.82 -20.13 -4.24
C LEU A 55 3.29 -20.26 -4.32
N GLU A 56 2.73 -21.15 -3.51
CA GLU A 56 1.29 -21.35 -3.46
C GLU A 56 0.60 -20.15 -2.82
N ARG A 57 -0.44 -19.67 -3.45
CA ARG A 57 -1.22 -18.54 -2.98
C ARG A 57 -2.38 -19.05 -2.13
N TRP A 58 -2.69 -18.28 -1.09
CA TRP A 58 -3.66 -18.64 -0.09
C TRP A 58 -4.84 -17.67 -0.12
N ASN A 59 -6.04 -18.20 0.07
CA ASN A 59 -7.26 -17.44 0.16
C ASN A 59 -7.79 -17.48 1.60
N VAL A 60 -7.91 -16.32 2.24
CA VAL A 60 -8.44 -16.18 3.61
C VAL A 60 -9.90 -16.65 3.76
N MET A 61 -10.61 -16.84 2.64
CA MET A 61 -11.99 -17.34 2.64
C MET A 61 -12.06 -18.89 2.58
N GLU A 62 -10.92 -19.58 2.58
CA GLU A 62 -10.90 -21.04 2.58
C GLU A 62 -11.31 -21.61 3.94
N ASP A 63 -12.01 -22.74 3.91
CA ASP A 63 -12.37 -23.45 5.12
C ASP A 63 -11.18 -24.19 5.73
N SER A 64 -11.24 -24.42 7.05
CA SER A 64 -10.17 -25.07 7.81
C SER A 64 -9.78 -26.44 7.26
N ILE A 65 -10.69 -27.17 6.61
CA ILE A 65 -10.41 -28.50 6.03
C ILE A 65 -9.51 -28.35 4.81
N THR A 66 -9.80 -27.37 3.96
CA THR A 66 -8.99 -27.07 2.77
C THR A 66 -7.60 -26.61 3.18
N ILE A 67 -7.49 -25.74 4.19
CA ILE A 67 -6.21 -25.28 4.74
C ILE A 67 -5.39 -26.48 5.27
N LEU A 68 -5.98 -27.38 6.05
CA LEU A 68 -5.29 -28.56 6.55
C LEU A 68 -4.85 -29.54 5.44
N LYS A 69 -5.63 -29.68 4.38
CA LYS A 69 -5.23 -30.50 3.22
C LYS A 69 -4.01 -29.92 2.51
N ARG A 70 -3.93 -28.59 2.39
CA ARG A 70 -2.75 -27.93 1.82
C ARG A 70 -1.52 -28.13 2.72
N LEU A 71 -1.67 -27.99 4.03
CA LEU A 71 -0.59 -28.29 4.97
C LEU A 71 -0.06 -29.71 4.76
N GLN A 72 -0.96 -30.71 4.70
CA GLN A 72 -0.58 -32.12 4.48
C GLN A 72 0.10 -32.32 3.12
N LYS A 73 -0.40 -31.67 2.06
CA LYS A 73 0.22 -31.67 0.73
C LYS A 73 1.68 -31.23 0.80
N TRP A 74 1.96 -30.10 1.46
CA TRP A 74 3.30 -29.58 1.53
C TRP A 74 4.24 -30.33 2.50
N GLU A 75 3.68 -30.94 3.56
CA GLU A 75 4.46 -31.88 4.39
C GLU A 75 4.92 -33.08 3.56
N THR A 76 4.02 -33.71 2.81
CA THR A 76 4.37 -34.83 1.92
C THR A 76 5.37 -34.39 0.85
N TYR A 77 5.16 -33.24 0.23
CA TYR A 77 6.03 -32.73 -0.83
C TYR A 77 7.48 -32.56 -0.35
N VAL A 78 7.72 -31.96 0.81
CA VAL A 78 9.09 -31.74 1.31
C VAL A 78 9.75 -33.05 1.78
N GLU A 79 8.99 -34.08 2.12
CA GLU A 79 9.54 -35.40 2.39
C GLU A 79 10.06 -36.07 1.11
N GLU A 80 9.35 -35.91 0.01
CA GLU A 80 9.72 -36.46 -1.31
C GLU A 80 10.81 -35.61 -2.00
N HIS A 81 10.76 -34.28 -1.79
CA HIS A 81 11.64 -33.29 -2.41
C HIS A 81 12.38 -32.41 -1.39
N PRO A 82 13.20 -33.02 -0.51
CA PRO A 82 13.78 -32.28 0.63
C PRO A 82 14.76 -31.17 0.25
N LYS A 83 15.23 -31.11 -0.99
CA LYS A 83 16.14 -30.07 -1.48
C LYS A 83 15.45 -28.92 -2.19
N ASP A 84 14.15 -29.00 -2.39
CA ASP A 84 13.39 -27.93 -3.01
C ASP A 84 13.09 -26.81 -2.02
N GLU A 85 13.73 -25.65 -2.23
CA GLU A 85 13.58 -24.48 -1.38
C GLU A 85 12.15 -23.93 -1.40
N MET A 86 11.46 -23.98 -2.55
CA MET A 86 10.10 -23.48 -2.69
C MET A 86 9.09 -24.36 -1.95
N GLY A 87 9.31 -25.67 -1.95
CA GLY A 87 8.51 -26.60 -1.13
C GLY A 87 8.56 -26.22 0.37
N TRP A 88 9.72 -25.87 0.90
CA TRP A 88 9.88 -25.42 2.29
C TRP A 88 9.22 -24.07 2.55
N ARG A 89 9.23 -23.14 1.58
CA ARG A 89 8.49 -21.88 1.69
C ARG A 89 6.98 -22.12 1.75
N ASN A 90 6.47 -22.92 0.83
CA ASN A 90 5.05 -23.26 0.80
C ASN A 90 4.60 -23.98 2.09
N LEU A 91 5.43 -24.87 2.62
CA LEU A 91 5.14 -25.51 3.91
C LEU A 91 5.11 -24.48 5.06
N TYR A 92 6.02 -23.53 5.06
CA TYR A 92 6.02 -22.48 6.08
C TYR A 92 4.74 -21.62 6.01
N GLU A 93 4.37 -21.15 4.82
CA GLU A 93 3.14 -20.38 4.61
C GLU A 93 1.90 -21.20 5.04
N ALA A 94 1.83 -22.48 4.66
CA ALA A 94 0.76 -23.37 5.09
C ALA A 94 0.63 -23.45 6.61
N ARG A 95 1.75 -23.49 7.32
CA ARG A 95 1.77 -23.53 8.80
C ARG A 95 1.29 -22.21 9.42
N ILE A 96 1.69 -21.07 8.88
CA ILE A 96 1.20 -19.76 9.32
C ILE A 96 -0.29 -19.68 9.11
N PHE A 97 -0.80 -20.06 7.93
CA PHE A 97 -2.24 -20.07 7.66
C PHE A 97 -3.04 -20.98 8.60
N CYS A 98 -2.51 -22.17 8.89
CA CYS A 98 -3.13 -23.02 9.88
C CYS A 98 -3.17 -22.37 11.26
N SER A 99 -2.10 -21.66 11.65
CA SER A 99 -2.06 -20.95 12.93
C SER A 99 -3.11 -19.85 13.04
N ASP A 100 -3.37 -19.16 11.94
CA ASP A 100 -4.26 -17.99 11.91
C ASP A 100 -5.75 -18.36 11.73
N PHE A 101 -6.03 -19.45 11.00
CA PHE A 101 -7.40 -19.76 10.57
C PHE A 101 -7.94 -21.14 11.00
N VAL A 102 -7.10 -22.00 11.58
CA VAL A 102 -7.56 -23.31 12.05
C VAL A 102 -7.64 -23.30 13.58
N PRO A 103 -8.84 -23.44 14.18
CA PRO A 103 -8.98 -23.52 15.63
C PRO A 103 -8.08 -24.61 16.23
N ASP A 104 -7.50 -24.31 17.39
CA ASP A 104 -6.65 -25.23 18.16
C ASP A 104 -5.32 -25.64 17.49
N TYR A 105 -5.01 -25.11 16.29
CA TYR A 105 -3.71 -25.32 15.67
C TYR A 105 -2.69 -24.33 16.26
N THR A 106 -1.64 -24.85 16.86
CA THR A 106 -0.55 -24.02 17.40
C THR A 106 0.75 -24.29 16.65
N SER A 107 1.27 -23.26 15.97
CA SER A 107 2.54 -23.36 15.23
C SER A 107 3.77 -23.25 16.15
N GLU A 108 3.64 -22.63 17.34
CA GLU A 108 4.77 -22.33 18.25
C GLU A 108 5.48 -23.57 18.77
N ALA A 109 4.74 -24.61 19.17
CA ALA A 109 5.33 -25.83 19.68
C ALA A 109 6.25 -26.54 18.68
N ASN A 110 6.05 -26.28 17.39
CA ASN A 110 6.74 -26.96 16.30
C ASN A 110 7.77 -26.07 15.57
N GLY A 111 7.91 -24.78 15.92
CA GLY A 111 8.77 -23.85 15.18
C GLY A 111 10.26 -24.25 15.23
N LYS A 112 10.77 -24.70 16.38
CA LYS A 112 12.15 -25.16 16.51
C LYS A 112 12.41 -26.45 15.76
N GLU A 113 11.47 -27.38 15.82
CA GLU A 113 11.58 -28.65 15.10
C GLU A 113 11.49 -28.46 13.60
N PHE A 114 10.55 -27.65 13.14
CA PHE A 114 10.45 -27.25 11.74
C PHE A 114 11.77 -26.66 11.23
N MET A 115 12.34 -25.67 11.91
CA MET A 115 13.62 -25.06 11.52
C MET A 115 14.80 -26.02 11.58
N ALA A 116 14.79 -27.03 12.47
CA ALA A 116 15.81 -28.08 12.47
C ALA A 116 15.70 -28.95 11.20
N ARG A 117 14.47 -29.28 10.75
CA ARG A 117 14.23 -30.00 9.47
C ARG A 117 14.71 -29.17 8.28
N VAL A 118 14.33 -27.89 8.20
CA VAL A 118 14.75 -26.97 7.15
C VAL A 118 16.29 -26.89 7.08
N LYS A 119 16.93 -26.67 8.23
CA LYS A 119 18.39 -26.60 8.32
C LYS A 119 19.09 -27.87 7.85
N LYS A 120 18.54 -29.03 8.16
CA LYS A 120 19.07 -30.32 7.70
C LYS A 120 18.92 -30.51 6.19
N ALA A 121 17.80 -30.05 5.65
CA ALA A 121 17.46 -30.24 4.25
C ALA A 121 18.18 -29.27 3.31
N ILE A 122 18.10 -27.96 3.61
CA ILE A 122 18.57 -26.87 2.76
C ILE A 122 19.49 -25.90 3.54
N PRO A 123 20.58 -26.38 4.16
CA PRO A 123 21.52 -25.52 4.90
C PRO A 123 22.14 -24.50 3.95
N ASP A 124 22.45 -23.30 4.48
CA ASP A 124 23.14 -22.22 3.79
C ASP A 124 22.45 -21.68 2.52
N THR A 125 21.16 -21.96 2.35
CA THR A 125 20.37 -21.41 1.24
C THR A 125 19.70 -20.09 1.61
N TYR A 126 19.21 -19.38 0.57
CA TYR A 126 18.40 -18.19 0.74
C TYR A 126 17.17 -18.47 1.62
N THR A 127 16.42 -19.50 1.27
CA THR A 127 15.17 -19.88 1.95
C THR A 127 15.43 -20.28 3.41
N TYR A 128 16.52 -21.02 3.70
CA TYR A 128 16.86 -21.32 5.10
C TYR A 128 17.01 -20.05 5.94
N TYR A 129 17.79 -19.08 5.45
CA TYR A 129 18.03 -17.85 6.21
C TYR A 129 16.79 -16.95 6.27
N LEU A 130 15.97 -16.91 5.23
CA LEU A 130 14.69 -16.22 5.22
C LEU A 130 13.75 -16.77 6.30
N LEU A 131 13.54 -18.08 6.32
CA LEU A 131 12.68 -18.73 7.31
C LEU A 131 13.24 -18.63 8.74
N ALA A 132 14.57 -18.69 8.89
CA ALA A 132 15.22 -18.49 10.17
C ALA A 132 15.04 -17.06 10.70
N MET A 133 15.00 -16.06 9.83
CA MET A 133 14.67 -14.67 10.17
C MET A 133 13.22 -14.57 10.67
N GLU A 134 12.28 -15.13 9.92
CA GLU A 134 10.84 -15.06 10.22
C GLU A 134 10.46 -15.76 11.52
N THR A 135 11.08 -16.89 11.79
CA THR A 135 10.76 -17.71 12.97
C THR A 135 11.56 -17.34 14.23
N CYS A 136 12.46 -16.35 14.14
CA CYS A 136 13.33 -15.98 15.24
C CYS A 136 12.77 -14.84 16.08
N TYR A 137 12.34 -15.12 17.31
CA TYR A 137 11.85 -14.10 18.26
C TYR A 137 12.96 -13.18 18.82
N ASP A 138 14.23 -13.58 18.72
CA ASP A 138 15.37 -12.74 19.11
C ASP A 138 15.69 -11.78 17.97
N TRP A 139 15.30 -10.51 18.13
CA TRP A 139 15.48 -9.47 17.14
C TRP A 139 16.91 -9.35 16.60
N ALA A 140 17.92 -9.45 17.47
CA ALA A 140 19.32 -9.33 17.05
C ALA A 140 19.78 -10.53 16.20
N LYS A 141 19.26 -11.73 16.50
CA LYS A 141 19.52 -12.94 15.70
C LYS A 141 18.72 -12.92 14.40
N SER A 142 17.44 -12.57 14.45
CA SER A 142 16.59 -12.41 13.27
C SER A 142 17.28 -11.49 12.26
N ARG A 143 17.76 -10.33 12.73
CA ARG A 143 18.46 -9.39 11.88
C ARG A 143 19.76 -9.97 11.26
N LYS A 144 20.49 -10.80 11.97
CA LYS A 144 21.65 -11.51 11.41
C LYS A 144 21.25 -12.51 10.32
N TYR A 145 20.18 -13.26 10.53
CA TYR A 145 19.63 -14.16 9.52
C TYR A 145 19.19 -13.38 8.27
N GLY A 146 18.51 -12.25 8.44
CA GLY A 146 18.13 -11.38 7.33
C GLY A 146 19.32 -10.89 6.51
N GLU A 147 20.42 -10.47 7.17
CA GLU A 147 21.66 -10.09 6.46
C GLU A 147 22.27 -11.26 5.69
N GLU A 148 22.22 -12.50 6.21
CA GLU A 148 22.69 -13.70 5.51
C GLU A 148 21.77 -14.08 4.35
N ALA A 149 20.46 -13.92 4.48
CA ALA A 149 19.51 -14.11 3.40
C ALA A 149 19.75 -13.11 2.26
N LEU A 150 19.90 -11.81 2.57
CA LEU A 150 20.17 -10.77 1.57
C LEU A 150 21.44 -11.04 0.74
N LYS A 151 22.48 -11.66 1.32
CA LYS A 151 23.69 -12.06 0.57
C LYS A 151 23.42 -13.15 -0.46
N ARG A 152 22.33 -13.91 -0.27
CA ARG A 152 21.93 -15.06 -1.08
C ARG A 152 20.66 -14.77 -1.88
N LEU A 153 20.22 -13.54 -1.89
CA LEU A 153 18.99 -13.15 -2.59
C LEU A 153 19.08 -13.57 -4.07
N PRO A 154 18.08 -14.29 -4.58
CA PRO A 154 18.05 -14.70 -5.98
C PRO A 154 18.21 -13.53 -6.95
N GLU A 155 18.70 -13.80 -8.15
CA GLU A 155 18.77 -12.78 -9.21
C GLU A 155 17.38 -12.24 -9.55
N ARG A 156 16.37 -13.12 -9.52
CA ARG A 156 14.95 -12.79 -9.72
C ARG A 156 14.15 -13.18 -8.48
N PRO A 157 14.07 -12.30 -7.46
CA PRO A 157 13.27 -12.53 -6.28
C PRO A 157 11.78 -12.53 -6.63
N LEU A 158 10.98 -13.17 -5.79
CA LEU A 158 9.53 -13.02 -5.85
C LEU A 158 9.11 -11.61 -5.41
N LYS A 159 7.87 -11.24 -5.73
CA LYS A 159 7.28 -9.99 -5.30
C LYS A 159 7.33 -9.84 -3.76
N GLU A 160 6.94 -10.88 -3.06
CA GLU A 160 6.92 -10.96 -1.59
C GLU A 160 8.33 -10.79 -0.99
N ASP A 161 9.36 -11.24 -1.70
CA ASP A 161 10.76 -11.02 -1.28
C ASP A 161 11.14 -9.54 -1.40
N TYR A 162 10.74 -8.89 -2.51
CA TYR A 162 11.00 -7.46 -2.68
C TYR A 162 10.30 -6.63 -1.60
N ASP A 163 9.02 -6.89 -1.32
CA ASP A 163 8.25 -6.20 -0.28
C ASP A 163 8.96 -6.34 1.08
N LYS A 164 9.31 -7.55 1.44
CA LYS A 164 10.02 -7.88 2.69
C LYS A 164 11.38 -7.21 2.80
N TRP A 165 12.19 -7.25 1.74
CA TRP A 165 13.54 -6.69 1.79
C TRP A 165 13.56 -5.17 1.73
N CYS A 166 12.63 -4.56 1.01
CA CYS A 166 12.44 -3.11 1.08
C CYS A 166 12.11 -2.68 2.50
N TRP A 167 11.21 -3.38 3.18
CA TRP A 167 10.84 -3.09 4.57
C TRP A 167 12.01 -3.35 5.55
N PHE A 168 12.66 -4.47 5.44
CA PHE A 168 13.85 -4.82 6.26
C PHE A 168 14.96 -3.77 6.18
N LEU A 169 15.13 -3.16 5.01
CA LEU A 169 16.13 -2.12 4.78
C LEU A 169 15.64 -0.71 5.12
N TYR A 170 14.31 -0.50 5.23
CA TYR A 170 13.69 0.82 5.37
C TYR A 170 14.22 1.61 6.57
N GLU A 171 14.32 0.98 7.73
CA GLU A 171 14.76 1.64 8.96
C GLU A 171 16.18 2.22 8.87
N LYS A 172 17.08 1.50 8.19
CA LYS A 172 18.47 1.94 7.99
C LYS A 172 18.61 2.92 6.83
N GLY A 173 17.71 2.82 5.85
CA GLY A 173 17.75 3.62 4.64
C GLY A 173 19.05 3.46 3.83
N GLY A 174 19.37 4.51 3.08
CA GLY A 174 20.62 4.60 2.32
C GLY A 174 20.65 3.76 1.05
N LYS A 175 21.85 3.66 0.45
CA LYS A 175 22.05 3.07 -0.86
C LYS A 175 21.48 1.66 -1.03
N ARG A 176 21.53 0.81 0.00
CA ARG A 176 21.00 -0.57 -0.10
C ARG A 176 19.49 -0.60 -0.28
N LEU A 177 18.77 0.29 0.41
CA LEU A 177 17.33 0.44 0.21
C LEU A 177 17.06 1.02 -1.19
N ASP A 178 17.79 2.04 -1.58
CA ASP A 178 17.59 2.69 -2.88
C ASP A 178 17.83 1.69 -4.04
N ASP A 179 18.88 0.88 -3.97
CA ASP A 179 19.16 -0.17 -4.94
C ASP A 179 18.06 -1.26 -4.95
N MET A 180 17.52 -1.65 -3.79
CA MET A 180 16.44 -2.63 -3.69
C MET A 180 15.13 -2.10 -4.28
N LEU A 181 14.75 -0.85 -3.98
CA LEU A 181 13.58 -0.20 -4.55
C LEU A 181 13.68 -0.07 -6.07
N THR A 182 14.85 0.31 -6.56
CA THR A 182 15.11 0.40 -8.00
C THR A 182 14.97 -0.97 -8.67
N ARG A 183 15.58 -2.00 -8.10
CA ARG A 183 15.50 -3.37 -8.59
C ARG A 183 14.06 -3.91 -8.56
N TYR A 184 13.29 -3.59 -7.50
CA TYR A 184 11.88 -3.98 -7.39
C TYR A 184 11.05 -3.31 -8.49
N TYR A 185 11.24 -2.02 -8.71
CA TYR A 185 10.58 -1.29 -9.78
C TYR A 185 10.93 -1.86 -11.17
N GLU A 186 12.22 -2.10 -11.44
CA GLU A 186 12.71 -2.63 -12.72
C GLU A 186 12.25 -4.06 -13.01
N SER A 187 11.93 -4.85 -11.96
CA SER A 187 11.37 -6.19 -12.13
C SER A 187 9.97 -6.20 -12.76
N GLY A 188 9.26 -5.07 -12.74
CA GLY A 188 7.87 -4.97 -13.20
C GLY A 188 6.83 -5.62 -12.27
N LEU A 189 7.26 -6.12 -11.10
CA LEU A 189 6.36 -6.78 -10.15
C LEU A 189 5.63 -5.82 -9.22
N PHE A 190 6.07 -4.53 -9.16
CA PHE A 190 5.41 -3.54 -8.31
C PHE A 190 4.10 -3.05 -8.96
N PRO A 191 2.95 -3.07 -8.26
CA PRO A 191 1.67 -2.66 -8.83
C PRO A 191 1.63 -1.18 -9.20
N ALA A 192 1.23 -0.88 -10.43
CA ALA A 192 1.20 0.49 -10.92
C ALA A 192 0.16 1.37 -10.23
N ASP A 193 -1.01 0.82 -9.95
CA ASP A 193 -2.10 1.54 -9.28
C ASP A 193 -1.75 1.91 -7.83
N VAL A 194 -0.97 1.09 -7.12
CA VAL A 194 -0.40 1.44 -5.82
C VAL A 194 0.51 2.67 -5.93
N LEU A 195 1.40 2.70 -6.93
CA LEU A 195 2.27 3.88 -7.15
C LEU A 195 1.46 5.14 -7.47
N TYR A 196 0.40 5.04 -8.29
CA TYR A 196 -0.45 6.19 -8.61
C TYR A 196 -1.16 6.74 -7.39
N TYR A 197 -1.71 5.86 -6.57
CA TYR A 197 -2.39 6.26 -5.34
C TYR A 197 -1.44 7.07 -4.45
N HIS A 198 -0.27 6.53 -4.16
CA HIS A 198 0.72 7.17 -3.29
C HIS A 198 1.38 8.39 -3.94
N TYR A 199 1.50 8.43 -5.26
CA TYR A 199 1.88 9.64 -5.97
C TYR A 199 0.87 10.76 -5.75
N ASN A 200 -0.42 10.48 -5.88
CA ASN A 200 -1.48 11.47 -5.63
C ASN A 200 -1.47 11.95 -4.18
N GLU A 201 -1.26 11.07 -3.21
CA GLU A 201 -1.08 11.51 -1.83
C GLU A 201 0.08 12.51 -1.71
N MET A 202 1.24 12.20 -2.27
CA MET A 202 2.41 13.09 -2.23
C MET A 202 2.20 14.41 -2.99
N GLN A 203 1.44 14.40 -4.07
CA GLN A 203 1.02 15.61 -4.79
C GLN A 203 0.09 16.50 -3.97
N GLY A 204 -0.74 15.91 -3.12
CA GLY A 204 -1.60 16.64 -2.19
C GLY A 204 -0.84 17.36 -1.08
N MET A 205 0.40 16.95 -0.78
CA MET A 205 1.20 17.55 0.29
C MET A 205 1.83 18.88 -0.13
N GLU A 206 1.87 19.84 0.79
CA GLU A 206 2.65 21.07 0.61
C GLU A 206 4.16 20.82 0.65
N GLU A 207 4.96 21.76 0.13
CA GLU A 207 6.42 21.68 0.13
C GLU A 207 6.97 21.45 1.54
N GLY A 208 7.93 20.52 1.63
CA GLY A 208 8.55 20.13 2.91
C GLY A 208 7.62 19.36 3.86
N GLY A 209 6.44 18.97 3.40
CA GLY A 209 5.46 18.26 4.22
C GLY A 209 5.99 16.95 4.80
N ILE A 210 5.51 16.59 5.99
CA ILE A 210 5.84 15.35 6.69
C ILE A 210 4.66 14.38 6.56
N TYR A 211 4.89 13.19 6.03
CA TYR A 211 3.95 12.09 6.02
C TYR A 211 4.27 11.11 7.14
N LEU A 212 3.30 10.85 8.01
CA LEU A 212 3.40 9.85 9.08
C LEU A 212 2.69 8.58 8.63
N GLY A 213 3.44 7.59 8.21
CA GLY A 213 2.91 6.29 7.77
C GLY A 213 3.02 5.23 8.84
N ASP A 214 2.22 4.18 8.71
CA ASP A 214 2.10 3.08 9.67
C ASP A 214 2.90 1.84 9.29
N ASN A 215 3.00 1.59 8.00
CA ASN A 215 3.44 0.29 7.49
C ASN A 215 4.16 0.43 6.13
N GLU A 216 4.63 -0.72 5.67
CA GLU A 216 5.32 -0.85 4.38
C GLU A 216 4.46 -0.47 3.19
N GLY A 217 3.17 -0.84 3.20
CA GLY A 217 2.24 -0.53 2.12
C GLY A 217 2.10 0.97 1.87
N GLU A 218 2.25 1.78 2.92
CA GLU A 218 2.19 3.24 2.81
C GLU A 218 3.54 3.89 2.47
N LEU A 219 4.62 3.38 3.05
CA LEU A 219 5.92 4.05 3.03
C LEU A 219 6.80 3.61 1.86
N ILE A 220 6.77 2.33 1.49
CA ILE A 220 7.60 1.79 0.40
C ILE A 220 7.25 2.40 -0.95
N PRO A 221 5.96 2.49 -1.38
CA PRO A 221 5.63 3.14 -2.66
C PRO A 221 6.06 4.61 -2.71
N LYS A 222 5.84 5.38 -1.63
CA LYS A 222 6.26 6.77 -1.55
C LYS A 222 7.79 6.90 -1.62
N LYS A 223 8.52 6.00 -0.94
CA LYS A 223 9.98 5.98 -1.00
C LYS A 223 10.48 5.60 -2.39
N MET A 224 9.80 4.66 -3.05
CA MET A 224 10.09 4.32 -4.45
C MET A 224 9.92 5.52 -5.39
N ILE A 225 8.86 6.31 -5.21
CA ILE A 225 8.65 7.54 -5.97
C ILE A 225 9.81 8.53 -5.79
N GLN A 226 10.32 8.67 -4.56
CA GLN A 226 11.47 9.54 -4.29
C GLN A 226 12.77 9.03 -4.90
N VAL A 227 13.00 7.73 -4.85
CA VAL A 227 14.28 7.12 -5.26
C VAL A 227 14.34 6.92 -6.77
N VAL A 228 13.32 6.27 -7.33
CA VAL A 228 13.32 5.85 -8.74
C VAL A 228 13.04 7.03 -9.67
N PHE A 229 12.01 7.82 -9.33
CA PHE A 229 11.59 8.95 -10.19
C PHE A 229 12.22 10.27 -9.79
N GLY A 230 12.84 10.36 -8.64
CA GLY A 230 13.42 11.61 -8.15
C GLY A 230 12.41 12.67 -7.73
N LEU A 231 11.10 12.29 -7.62
CA LEU A 231 9.99 13.18 -7.34
C LEU A 231 9.80 13.36 -5.83
N HIS A 232 9.24 14.49 -5.40
CA HIS A 232 8.84 14.76 -4.00
C HIS A 232 9.95 14.51 -2.96
N LYS A 233 11.23 14.71 -3.32
CA LYS A 233 12.38 14.53 -2.40
C LYS A 233 12.38 15.49 -1.22
N ASP A 234 11.63 16.56 -1.31
CA ASP A 234 11.40 17.54 -0.26
C ASP A 234 10.49 17.01 0.87
N LYS A 235 9.69 15.98 0.60
CA LYS A 235 8.77 15.39 1.59
C LYS A 235 9.51 14.46 2.54
N VAL A 236 9.17 14.54 3.81
CA VAL A 236 9.67 13.63 4.85
C VAL A 236 8.71 12.45 4.99
N LEU A 237 9.24 11.24 4.89
CA LEU A 237 8.48 10.00 5.10
C LEU A 237 8.92 9.39 6.43
N ALA A 238 8.10 9.47 7.44
CA ALA A 238 8.40 8.97 8.78
C ALA A 238 7.55 7.75 9.11
N ASN A 239 8.23 6.67 9.55
CA ASN A 239 7.56 5.47 10.04
C ASN A 239 7.13 5.68 11.50
N ARG A 240 5.84 5.82 11.73
CA ARG A 240 5.26 6.04 13.05
C ARG A 240 5.43 4.83 14.00
N ASN A 241 5.52 3.63 13.45
CA ASN A 241 5.74 2.40 14.21
C ASN A 241 7.24 2.08 14.40
N GLY A 242 8.12 2.93 13.87
CA GLY A 242 9.56 2.77 14.01
C GLY A 242 10.09 3.23 15.37
N ASP A 243 11.42 3.21 15.50
CA ASP A 243 12.09 3.77 16.67
C ASP A 243 11.76 5.26 16.85
N TRP A 244 11.32 5.64 18.03
CA TRP A 244 10.93 7.01 18.35
C TRP A 244 12.05 8.02 18.13
N GLY A 245 13.30 7.63 18.44
CA GLY A 245 14.46 8.49 18.18
C GLY A 245 14.57 8.83 16.69
N THR A 246 14.34 7.86 15.84
CA THR A 246 14.34 8.05 14.39
C THR A 246 13.19 8.96 13.95
N ILE A 247 11.97 8.75 14.45
CA ILE A 247 10.80 9.56 14.09
C ILE A 247 11.01 11.04 14.45
N TRP A 248 11.40 11.33 15.70
CA TRP A 248 11.60 12.69 16.16
C TRP A 248 12.72 13.40 15.39
N ASN A 249 13.80 12.69 15.08
CA ASN A 249 14.90 13.22 14.29
C ASN A 249 14.49 13.50 12.83
N GLN A 250 13.75 12.59 12.20
CA GLN A 250 13.25 12.79 10.84
C GLN A 250 12.29 13.98 10.76
N CYS A 251 11.37 14.10 11.71
CA CYS A 251 10.40 15.19 11.78
C CYS A 251 11.00 16.51 12.31
N LYS A 252 12.23 16.48 12.81
CA LYS A 252 12.93 17.65 13.44
C LYS A 252 12.09 18.31 14.54
N VAL A 253 11.45 17.50 15.37
CA VAL A 253 10.65 17.96 16.51
C VAL A 253 11.33 17.62 17.83
N PRO A 254 11.06 18.38 18.92
CA PRO A 254 11.61 18.07 20.24
C PRO A 254 11.05 16.74 20.76
N TRP A 255 11.86 16.08 21.59
CA TRP A 255 11.40 14.93 22.33
C TRP A 255 10.24 15.31 23.26
N PRO A 256 9.21 14.44 23.38
CA PRO A 256 8.17 14.63 24.38
C PRO A 256 8.75 14.61 25.79
N ASP A 257 8.11 15.36 26.69
CA ASP A 257 8.46 15.31 28.11
C ASP A 257 7.90 14.04 28.78
N ASP A 258 8.39 13.77 30.00
CA ASP A 258 7.98 12.61 30.78
C ASP A 258 6.46 12.60 31.06
N LYS A 259 5.83 13.76 31.16
CA LYS A 259 4.40 13.89 31.39
C LYS A 259 3.62 13.39 30.17
N TRP A 260 4.06 13.78 28.97
CA TRP A 260 3.44 13.32 27.73
C TRP A 260 3.64 11.81 27.53
N VAL A 261 4.87 11.31 27.77
CA VAL A 261 5.16 9.86 27.68
C VAL A 261 4.30 9.07 28.67
N SER A 262 4.13 9.58 29.89
CA SER A 262 3.30 8.93 30.91
C SER A 262 1.80 8.97 30.61
N ALA A 263 1.37 9.86 29.72
CA ALA A 263 -0.02 9.99 29.25
C ALA A 263 -0.36 9.06 28.09
N LEU A 264 0.62 8.39 27.49
CA LEU A 264 0.35 7.38 26.46
C LEU A 264 -0.53 6.27 27.03
N PRO A 265 -1.46 5.73 26.23
CA PRO A 265 -2.28 4.60 26.64
C PRO A 265 -1.39 3.46 27.12
N LYS A 266 -1.74 2.90 28.27
CA LYS A 266 -1.18 1.63 28.70
C LYS A 266 -1.93 0.52 28.00
N TYR A 267 -1.22 -0.54 27.66
CA TYR A 267 -1.80 -1.70 27.00
C TYR A 267 -2.98 -2.24 27.84
N ASP A 268 -4.15 -2.31 27.20
CA ASP A 268 -5.37 -2.89 27.74
C ASP A 268 -5.74 -4.12 26.92
N GLU A 269 -5.66 -5.29 27.52
CA GLU A 269 -5.98 -6.56 26.85
C GLU A 269 -7.43 -6.61 26.35
N SER A 270 -8.32 -5.80 26.89
CA SER A 270 -9.73 -5.76 26.45
C SER A 270 -9.94 -4.97 25.14
N ASP A 271 -9.08 -4.00 24.81
CA ASP A 271 -9.10 -3.27 23.53
C ASP A 271 -7.69 -2.79 23.12
N PRO A 272 -6.77 -3.73 22.83
CA PRO A 272 -5.38 -3.40 22.49
C PRO A 272 -5.27 -2.53 21.23
N ALA A 273 -6.18 -2.72 20.29
CA ALA A 273 -6.20 -1.93 19.06
C ALA A 273 -6.54 -0.45 19.35
N ARG A 274 -7.46 -0.18 20.30
CA ARG A 274 -7.79 1.19 20.69
C ARG A 274 -6.56 1.91 21.23
N ASP A 275 -5.84 1.29 22.13
CA ASP A 275 -4.67 1.91 22.77
C ASP A 275 -3.58 2.20 21.75
N TRP A 276 -3.36 1.29 20.82
CA TRP A 276 -2.45 1.50 19.70
C TRP A 276 -2.87 2.71 18.84
N TYR A 277 -4.16 2.82 18.48
CA TYR A 277 -4.66 3.95 17.70
C TYR A 277 -4.60 5.28 18.44
N VAL A 278 -4.91 5.30 19.74
CA VAL A 278 -4.82 6.51 20.55
C VAL A 278 -3.37 6.97 20.68
N GLY A 279 -2.43 6.05 20.90
CA GLY A 279 -1.00 6.34 20.94
C GLY A 279 -0.53 6.99 19.63
N ASN A 280 -0.97 6.45 18.51
CA ASN A 280 -0.65 6.97 17.19
C ASN A 280 -1.19 8.38 16.94
N LEU A 281 -2.43 8.64 17.36
CA LEU A 281 -3.00 10.00 17.29
C LEU A 281 -2.26 10.99 18.21
N MET A 282 -1.80 10.55 19.38
CA MET A 282 -0.99 11.39 20.25
C MET A 282 0.37 11.73 19.62
N ILE A 283 1.02 10.79 18.95
CA ILE A 283 2.25 11.04 18.19
C ILE A 283 2.01 12.06 17.07
N LEU A 284 0.94 11.89 16.31
CA LEU A 284 0.53 12.83 15.27
C LEU A 284 0.29 14.24 15.83
N ASP A 285 -0.44 14.34 16.96
CA ASP A 285 -0.73 15.61 17.63
C ASP A 285 0.54 16.29 18.15
N TRP A 286 1.47 15.53 18.75
CA TRP A 286 2.75 16.07 19.20
C TRP A 286 3.57 16.61 18.03
N ILE A 287 3.76 15.81 16.99
CA ILE A 287 4.52 16.23 15.81
C ILE A 287 3.84 17.43 15.14
N GLY A 288 2.52 17.41 15.00
CA GLY A 288 1.75 18.49 14.41
C GLY A 288 1.83 19.81 15.18
N LYS A 289 1.94 19.77 16.51
CA LYS A 289 2.11 20.96 17.36
C LYS A 289 3.50 21.56 17.31
N HIS A 290 4.52 20.74 17.10
CA HIS A 290 5.93 21.16 17.26
C HIS A 290 6.67 21.27 15.92
N SER A 291 6.13 20.69 14.84
CA SER A 291 6.72 20.81 13.52
C SER A 291 6.55 22.20 12.92
N LYS A 292 7.58 22.65 12.20
CA LYS A 292 7.51 23.86 11.35
C LYS A 292 6.92 23.55 9.96
N HIS A 293 6.78 22.28 9.62
CA HIS A 293 6.28 21.79 8.35
C HIS A 293 4.89 21.22 8.51
N PRO A 294 4.05 21.26 7.47
CA PRO A 294 2.74 20.60 7.47
C PRO A 294 2.87 19.10 7.73
N VAL A 295 1.99 18.56 8.55
CA VAL A 295 2.01 17.12 8.92
C VAL A 295 0.78 16.46 8.38
N TYR A 296 0.97 15.33 7.72
CA TYR A 296 -0.04 14.57 7.00
C TYR A 296 -0.10 13.13 7.47
N TYR A 297 -1.28 12.57 7.31
CA TYR A 297 -1.61 11.20 7.62
C TYR A 297 -2.60 10.64 6.58
N ALA A 298 -2.63 9.33 6.38
CA ALA A 298 -3.57 8.71 5.46
C ALA A 298 -5.03 8.96 5.85
N ALA A 299 -5.85 9.43 4.91
CA ALA A 299 -7.25 9.77 5.19
C ALA A 299 -8.12 8.54 5.53
N TYR A 300 -7.76 7.36 5.02
CA TYR A 300 -8.45 6.10 5.31
C TYR A 300 -8.04 5.45 6.64
N ALA A 301 -7.11 6.05 7.37
CA ALA A 301 -6.57 5.42 8.58
C ALA A 301 -7.67 5.06 9.58
N PRO A 302 -7.76 3.81 10.01
CA PRO A 302 -8.82 3.32 10.90
C PRO A 302 -8.95 4.11 12.20
N ALA A 303 -7.86 4.70 12.67
CA ALA A 303 -7.84 5.55 13.85
C ALA A 303 -8.82 6.71 13.78
N LEU A 304 -9.01 7.30 12.59
CA LEU A 304 -9.87 8.48 12.40
C LEU A 304 -11.36 8.15 12.50
N HIS A 305 -11.72 6.90 12.26
CA HIS A 305 -13.11 6.44 12.17
C HIS A 305 -13.57 5.64 13.39
N ARG A 306 -12.70 5.39 14.37
CA ARG A 306 -13.06 4.65 15.59
C ARG A 306 -13.86 5.49 16.56
N LYS A 307 -14.83 4.84 17.21
CA LYS A 307 -15.54 5.43 18.36
C LYS A 307 -14.56 5.63 19.53
N ASN A 308 -14.82 6.64 20.35
CA ASN A 308 -14.05 6.96 21.57
C ASN A 308 -12.60 7.44 21.34
N MET A 309 -12.28 7.93 20.15
CA MET A 309 -10.99 8.59 19.92
C MET A 309 -10.93 9.99 20.57
N PRO A 310 -9.72 10.48 20.91
CA PRO A 310 -9.54 11.79 21.56
C PRO A 310 -10.08 12.94 20.69
N ARG A 311 -11.24 13.48 21.03
CA ARG A 311 -11.89 14.56 20.27
C ARG A 311 -11.02 15.79 20.14
N GLU A 312 -10.21 16.06 21.16
CA GLU A 312 -9.28 17.20 21.20
C GLU A 312 -8.18 17.11 20.12
N ILE A 313 -7.84 15.90 19.70
CA ILE A 313 -6.90 15.67 18.60
C ILE A 313 -7.66 15.68 17.27
N LEU A 314 -8.78 14.95 17.19
CA LEU A 314 -9.54 14.82 15.95
C LEU A 314 -10.01 16.16 15.39
N LYS A 315 -10.33 17.15 16.23
CA LYS A 315 -10.73 18.50 15.79
C LYS A 315 -9.64 19.27 15.01
N ASN A 316 -8.40 18.84 15.17
CA ASN A 316 -7.25 19.44 14.48
C ASN A 316 -6.89 18.71 13.17
N LEU A 317 -7.68 17.70 12.78
CA LEU A 317 -7.46 16.90 11.59
C LEU A 317 -8.43 17.32 10.49
N TYR A 318 -7.90 17.72 9.36
CA TYR A 318 -8.63 18.25 8.21
C TYR A 318 -8.40 17.37 7.00
N ASN A 319 -9.47 16.80 6.45
CA ASN A 319 -9.38 16.01 5.22
C ASN A 319 -9.11 16.94 4.02
N GLU A 320 -8.08 16.64 3.23
CA GLU A 320 -7.68 17.35 2.01
C GLU A 320 -7.76 16.46 0.75
N GLY A 321 -8.65 15.49 0.74
CA GLY A 321 -8.81 14.50 -0.33
C GLY A 321 -8.27 13.15 0.11
N LEU A 322 -7.15 12.71 -0.43
CA LEU A 322 -6.52 11.42 -0.06
C LEU A 322 -5.73 11.47 1.26
N LEU A 323 -5.54 12.67 1.82
CA LEU A 323 -4.77 12.90 3.03
C LEU A 323 -5.59 13.64 4.09
N VAL A 324 -5.21 13.42 5.33
CA VAL A 324 -5.60 14.27 6.46
C VAL A 324 -4.40 15.11 6.89
N ARG A 325 -4.60 16.42 6.98
CA ARG A 325 -3.62 17.36 7.49
C ARG A 325 -3.90 17.71 8.93
N TYR A 326 -2.86 17.75 9.75
CA TYR A 326 -2.93 18.34 11.08
C TYR A 326 -2.85 19.89 11.01
N SER A 327 -3.79 20.58 11.64
CA SER A 327 -3.74 22.02 11.81
C SER A 327 -4.39 22.43 13.13
N SER A 328 -3.68 23.24 13.94
CA SER A 328 -4.22 23.83 15.16
C SER A 328 -5.17 25.00 14.88
N LYS A 329 -5.25 25.47 13.63
CA LYS A 329 -6.12 26.57 13.19
C LYS A 329 -7.08 26.09 12.11
N PRO A 330 -8.37 26.42 12.23
CA PRO A 330 -9.33 26.12 11.18
C PRO A 330 -8.96 26.83 9.87
N TYR A 331 -9.22 26.14 8.75
CA TYR A 331 -9.11 26.70 7.40
C TYR A 331 -10.11 25.98 6.47
N ASP A 332 -10.27 26.48 5.26
CA ASP A 332 -11.12 25.86 4.25
C ASP A 332 -10.43 24.66 3.61
N ASN A 333 -10.47 23.53 4.30
CA ASN A 333 -9.91 22.26 3.83
C ASN A 333 -10.69 21.69 2.62
N MET A 334 -11.97 22.04 2.48
CA MET A 334 -12.76 21.59 1.34
C MET A 334 -12.26 22.24 0.04
N ALA A 335 -11.95 23.53 0.06
CA ALA A 335 -11.32 24.18 -1.10
C ALA A 335 -9.98 23.57 -1.46
N VAL A 336 -9.17 23.13 -0.46
CA VAL A 336 -7.93 22.41 -0.71
C VAL A 336 -8.18 21.03 -1.32
N ALA A 337 -9.13 20.26 -0.79
CA ALA A 337 -9.49 18.96 -1.32
C ALA A 337 -9.97 19.03 -2.78
N CYS A 338 -10.87 20.00 -3.09
CA CYS A 338 -11.34 20.23 -4.46
C CYS A 338 -10.17 20.58 -5.39
N ARG A 339 -9.27 21.49 -5.00
CA ARG A 339 -8.10 21.84 -5.81
C ARG A 339 -7.18 20.63 -6.03
N ASN A 340 -6.96 19.79 -5.02
CA ASN A 340 -6.15 18.58 -5.17
C ASN A 340 -6.74 17.64 -6.23
N VAL A 341 -8.05 17.43 -6.19
CA VAL A 341 -8.75 16.56 -7.15
C VAL A 341 -8.77 17.15 -8.57
N GLU A 342 -8.94 18.47 -8.69
CA GLU A 342 -9.11 19.14 -9.98
C GLU A 342 -7.79 19.45 -10.68
N GLU A 343 -6.72 19.69 -9.92
CA GLU A 343 -5.48 20.25 -10.46
C GLU A 343 -4.23 19.40 -10.21
N ARG A 344 -4.26 18.49 -9.22
CA ARG A 344 -3.06 17.80 -8.77
C ARG A 344 -3.09 16.29 -8.96
N TYR A 345 -4.26 15.66 -8.73
CA TYR A 345 -4.34 14.22 -8.76
C TYR A 345 -4.42 13.68 -10.19
N LEU A 346 -3.68 12.63 -10.46
CA LEU A 346 -3.79 11.84 -11.67
C LEU A 346 -4.85 10.76 -11.43
N LEU A 347 -6.08 10.98 -11.91
CA LEU A 347 -7.21 10.09 -11.63
C LEU A 347 -7.48 9.07 -12.73
N ASP A 348 -6.82 9.19 -13.88
CA ASP A 348 -7.04 8.29 -15.03
C ASP A 348 -6.68 6.84 -14.72
N TYR A 349 -5.76 6.60 -13.77
CA TYR A 349 -5.39 5.25 -13.35
C TYR A 349 -6.57 4.45 -12.78
N LEU A 350 -7.59 5.11 -12.25
CA LEU A 350 -8.73 4.46 -11.62
C LEU A 350 -9.48 3.53 -12.58
N TYR A 351 -9.53 3.89 -13.86
CA TYR A 351 -10.25 3.13 -14.88
C TYR A 351 -9.35 2.58 -16.00
N LEU A 352 -8.03 2.79 -15.93
CA LEU A 352 -7.13 2.16 -16.90
C LEU A 352 -7.08 0.64 -16.65
N PRO A 353 -7.09 -0.17 -17.72
CA PRO A 353 -6.86 -1.60 -17.59
C PRO A 353 -5.38 -1.82 -17.34
N PHE A 354 -4.97 -1.81 -16.09
CA PHE A 354 -3.66 -2.34 -15.73
C PHE A 354 -3.66 -3.83 -16.00
N VAL A 355 -2.51 -4.35 -16.44
CA VAL A 355 -2.30 -5.79 -16.44
C VAL A 355 -2.54 -6.22 -15.00
N PRO A 356 -3.52 -7.09 -14.72
CA PRO A 356 -3.76 -7.52 -13.37
C PRO A 356 -2.45 -8.08 -12.84
N ALA A 357 -2.06 -7.64 -11.65
CA ALA A 357 -1.20 -8.48 -10.84
C ALA A 357 -1.85 -9.87 -10.88
N PRO A 358 -1.08 -10.96 -11.02
CA PRO A 358 -1.63 -12.29 -11.15
C PRO A 358 -2.78 -12.45 -10.17
N GLN A 359 -3.94 -12.85 -10.65
CA GLN A 359 -5.28 -12.64 -10.06
C GLN A 359 -5.51 -13.21 -8.65
N GLU A 360 -4.49 -13.71 -7.97
CA GLU A 360 -4.68 -14.60 -6.82
C GLU A 360 -3.94 -14.19 -5.54
N ASN A 361 -3.35 -12.99 -5.48
CA ASN A 361 -2.80 -12.52 -4.21
C ASN A 361 -3.85 -11.77 -3.40
N GLU A 362 -4.72 -12.52 -2.72
CA GLU A 362 -5.62 -11.99 -1.70
C GLU A 362 -4.90 -11.64 -0.40
N HIS A 363 -3.60 -11.88 -0.33
CA HIS A 363 -2.78 -11.50 0.79
C HIS A 363 -2.35 -10.04 0.71
N TYR A 364 -3.01 -9.25 1.53
CA TYR A 364 -2.58 -7.92 2.01
C TYR A 364 -2.16 -6.90 0.95
N HIS A 365 -3.04 -5.95 0.64
CA HIS A 365 -2.75 -4.56 0.22
C HIS A 365 -1.83 -4.32 -0.99
N SER A 366 -1.40 -5.35 -1.70
CA SER A 366 -0.35 -5.26 -2.69
C SER A 366 -0.81 -5.25 -4.15
N ASP A 367 -2.11 -5.37 -4.38
CA ASP A 367 -2.70 -5.41 -5.73
C ASP A 367 -3.37 -4.10 -6.17
N GLY A 368 -3.31 -3.06 -5.34
CA GLY A 368 -3.91 -1.75 -5.59
C GLY A 368 -5.42 -1.69 -5.49
N SER A 369 -6.13 -2.80 -5.28
CA SER A 369 -7.60 -2.78 -5.20
C SER A 369 -8.09 -2.00 -3.98
N TRP A 370 -7.41 -2.11 -2.85
CA TRP A 370 -7.68 -1.31 -1.66
C TRP A 370 -7.45 0.18 -1.89
N ASP A 371 -6.38 0.53 -2.59
CA ASP A 371 -6.04 1.92 -2.88
C ASP A 371 -7.06 2.56 -3.83
N VAL A 372 -7.54 1.79 -4.82
CA VAL A 372 -8.64 2.21 -5.68
C VAL A 372 -9.92 2.40 -4.88
N ARG A 373 -10.28 1.44 -4.01
CA ARG A 373 -11.46 1.60 -3.13
C ARG A 373 -11.35 2.81 -2.22
N ASN A 374 -10.21 2.97 -1.57
CA ASN A 374 -9.95 4.12 -0.71
C ASN A 374 -10.10 5.43 -1.48
N THR A 375 -9.57 5.49 -2.70
CA THR A 375 -9.74 6.65 -3.57
C THR A 375 -11.21 6.91 -3.87
N VAL A 376 -11.98 5.90 -4.29
CA VAL A 376 -13.42 6.04 -4.59
C VAL A 376 -14.19 6.53 -3.36
N VAL A 377 -13.97 5.92 -2.20
CA VAL A 377 -14.64 6.32 -0.93
C VAL A 377 -14.32 7.76 -0.56
N LEU A 378 -13.06 8.15 -0.64
CA LEU A 378 -12.63 9.50 -0.24
C LEU A 378 -13.15 10.57 -1.21
N LEU A 379 -13.10 10.30 -2.52
CA LEU A 379 -13.60 11.22 -3.53
C LEU A 379 -15.12 11.31 -3.56
N GLN A 380 -15.83 10.20 -3.29
CA GLN A 380 -17.28 10.23 -3.08
C GLN A 380 -17.69 11.23 -2.00
N GLY A 381 -16.88 11.36 -0.94
CA GLY A 381 -17.10 12.34 0.13
C GLY A 381 -17.14 13.80 -0.33
N LEU A 382 -16.66 14.13 -1.52
CA LEU A 382 -16.71 15.47 -2.11
C LEU A 382 -18.00 15.74 -2.91
N LEU A 383 -18.75 14.70 -3.29
CA LEU A 383 -19.95 14.84 -4.12
C LEU A 383 -21.02 15.74 -3.51
N PRO A 384 -21.34 15.68 -2.18
CA PRO A 384 -22.29 16.60 -1.56
C PRO A 384 -21.88 18.07 -1.70
N HIS A 385 -20.60 18.37 -1.55
CA HIS A 385 -20.08 19.72 -1.71
C HIS A 385 -20.22 20.19 -3.17
N TYR A 386 -19.75 19.39 -4.12
CA TYR A 386 -19.86 19.71 -5.54
C TYR A 386 -21.32 19.85 -5.99
N LYS A 387 -22.21 18.95 -5.56
CA LYS A 387 -23.64 19.08 -5.88
C LYS A 387 -24.21 20.43 -5.49
N LYS A 388 -23.79 20.97 -4.35
CA LYS A 388 -24.28 22.26 -3.84
C LYS A 388 -23.64 23.46 -4.53
N TYR A 389 -22.35 23.42 -4.81
CA TYR A 389 -21.58 24.60 -5.21
C TYR A 389 -21.09 24.55 -6.67
N ASN A 390 -20.95 23.37 -7.25
CA ASN A 390 -20.50 23.18 -8.63
C ASN A 390 -21.10 21.87 -9.20
N PRO A 391 -22.38 21.87 -9.63
CA PRO A 391 -23.06 20.67 -10.14
C PRO A 391 -22.34 20.02 -11.33
N GLU A 392 -21.70 20.80 -12.19
CA GLU A 392 -20.91 20.28 -13.32
C GLU A 392 -19.75 19.41 -12.84
N ARG A 393 -19.02 19.88 -11.84
CA ARG A 393 -17.93 19.09 -11.22
C ARG A 393 -18.47 17.85 -10.47
N CYS A 394 -19.67 17.95 -9.88
CA CYS A 394 -20.33 16.78 -9.29
C CYS A 394 -20.61 15.72 -10.36
N HIS A 395 -21.17 16.13 -11.50
CA HIS A 395 -21.46 15.24 -12.61
C HIS A 395 -20.18 14.58 -13.17
N TRP A 396 -19.14 15.37 -13.38
CA TRP A 396 -17.84 14.87 -13.84
C TRP A 396 -17.26 13.85 -12.87
N LEU A 397 -17.15 14.19 -11.56
CA LEU A 397 -16.54 13.30 -10.58
C LEU A 397 -17.35 12.03 -10.38
N SER A 398 -18.66 12.13 -10.24
CA SER A 398 -19.52 10.95 -10.12
C SER A 398 -19.46 10.04 -11.34
N GLY A 399 -19.39 10.61 -12.55
CA GLY A 399 -19.17 9.85 -13.78
C GLY A 399 -17.85 9.12 -13.82
N LEU A 400 -16.76 9.77 -13.37
CA LEU A 400 -15.44 9.15 -13.22
C LEU A 400 -15.50 7.96 -12.25
N LEU A 401 -16.11 8.13 -11.09
CA LEU A 401 -16.21 7.06 -10.08
C LEU A 401 -17.07 5.89 -10.57
N LEU A 402 -18.18 6.14 -11.25
CA LEU A 402 -19.01 5.10 -11.88
C LEU A 402 -18.23 4.32 -12.95
N LYS A 403 -17.48 5.02 -13.80
CA LYS A 403 -16.62 4.39 -14.79
C LYS A 403 -15.55 3.52 -14.13
N THR A 404 -14.98 3.97 -13.01
CA THR A 404 -14.02 3.20 -12.22
C THR A 404 -14.63 1.90 -11.73
N ILE A 405 -15.82 1.97 -11.09
CA ILE A 405 -16.53 0.80 -10.58
C ILE A 405 -16.82 -0.18 -11.73
N GLU A 406 -17.32 0.30 -12.86
CA GLU A 406 -17.60 -0.53 -14.03
C GLU A 406 -16.35 -1.26 -14.56
N GLN A 407 -15.23 -0.55 -14.70
CA GLN A 407 -14.00 -1.12 -15.24
C GLN A 407 -13.37 -2.13 -14.27
N ARG A 408 -13.33 -1.78 -12.98
CA ARG A 408 -12.74 -2.66 -11.97
C ARG A 408 -13.59 -3.91 -11.72
N SER A 409 -14.91 -3.81 -11.80
CA SER A 409 -15.82 -4.97 -11.73
C SER A 409 -15.61 -6.00 -12.84
N LYS A 410 -15.01 -5.61 -13.96
CA LYS A 410 -14.65 -6.51 -15.06
C LYS A 410 -13.33 -7.25 -14.82
N GLN A 411 -12.54 -6.84 -13.85
CA GLN A 411 -11.19 -7.35 -13.59
C GLN A 411 -11.16 -8.54 -12.60
N GLY A 412 -12.26 -8.83 -11.90
CA GLY A 412 -12.38 -9.98 -11.01
C GLY A 412 -13.48 -9.84 -9.98
N ALA A 413 -13.88 -10.96 -9.39
CA ALA A 413 -15.00 -11.05 -8.43
C ALA A 413 -14.76 -10.17 -7.18
N HIS A 414 -13.55 -10.14 -6.65
CA HIS A 414 -13.17 -9.35 -5.48
C HIS A 414 -13.42 -7.86 -5.65
N THR A 415 -12.93 -7.31 -6.76
CA THR A 415 -13.07 -5.87 -7.03
C THR A 415 -14.54 -5.49 -7.22
N LYS A 416 -15.34 -6.40 -7.77
CA LYS A 416 -16.77 -6.19 -7.96
C LYS A 416 -17.51 -6.05 -6.61
N ASP A 417 -17.31 -7.01 -5.72
CA ASP A 417 -18.01 -7.01 -4.42
C ASP A 417 -17.57 -5.84 -3.53
N PHE A 418 -16.33 -5.40 -3.71
CA PHE A 418 -15.71 -4.37 -2.90
C PHE A 418 -16.12 -2.92 -3.26
N LEU A 419 -16.57 -2.68 -4.48
CA LEU A 419 -16.98 -1.38 -4.99
C LEU A 419 -18.48 -1.26 -5.25
N SER A 420 -19.18 -2.37 -5.35
CA SER A 420 -20.61 -2.40 -5.73
C SER A 420 -21.52 -1.75 -4.70
N ASP A 421 -21.15 -1.73 -3.43
CA ASP A 421 -21.88 -1.07 -2.34
C ASP A 421 -21.87 0.45 -2.44
N LEU A 422 -20.88 1.02 -3.15
CA LEU A 422 -20.75 2.47 -3.34
C LEU A 422 -21.53 3.00 -4.55
N GLU A 423 -21.80 2.14 -5.54
CA GLU A 423 -22.39 2.52 -6.81
C GLU A 423 -23.74 3.23 -6.70
N PRO A 424 -24.72 2.76 -5.89
CA PRO A 424 -26.06 3.36 -5.83
C PRO A 424 -26.03 4.82 -5.38
N ASP A 425 -25.20 5.13 -4.39
CA ASP A 425 -25.08 6.48 -3.86
C ASP A 425 -24.43 7.42 -4.89
N ILE A 426 -23.29 6.99 -5.48
CA ILE A 426 -22.60 7.76 -6.52
C ILE A 426 -23.51 8.01 -7.73
N ARG A 427 -24.29 7.01 -8.16
CA ARG A 427 -25.25 7.11 -9.25
C ARG A 427 -26.31 8.14 -8.95
N SER A 428 -26.80 8.24 -7.72
CA SER A 428 -27.79 9.25 -7.31
C SER A 428 -27.28 10.68 -7.50
N TYR A 429 -25.98 10.92 -7.22
CA TYR A 429 -25.34 12.22 -7.47
C TYR A 429 -25.21 12.51 -8.95
N HIS A 430 -24.78 11.51 -9.74
CA HIS A 430 -24.61 11.64 -11.18
C HIS A 430 -25.91 11.99 -11.89
N GLU A 431 -27.00 11.31 -11.57
CA GLU A 431 -28.31 11.57 -12.15
C GLU A 431 -28.91 12.91 -11.72
N ALA A 432 -28.73 13.27 -10.44
CA ALA A 432 -29.21 14.54 -9.90
C ALA A 432 -28.51 15.78 -10.50
N THR A 433 -27.37 15.59 -11.15
CA THR A 433 -26.56 16.68 -11.73
C THR A 433 -26.42 16.58 -13.25
N LYS A 434 -27.20 15.70 -13.90
CA LYS A 434 -27.32 15.70 -15.36
C LYS A 434 -27.79 17.07 -15.82
N PHE A 435 -26.96 17.71 -16.65
CA PHE A 435 -27.39 18.88 -17.37
C PHE A 435 -28.43 18.44 -18.40
N VAL A 436 -29.66 18.90 -18.23
CA VAL A 436 -30.61 18.93 -19.33
C VAL A 436 -30.12 20.07 -20.19
N GLU A 437 -29.56 19.77 -21.36
CA GLU A 437 -29.28 20.82 -22.37
C GLU A 437 -30.57 21.62 -22.56
N PRO A 438 -30.45 22.95 -22.54
CA PRO A 438 -31.63 23.83 -22.69
C PRO A 438 -32.25 23.71 -24.06
#